data_f79ced3498b677c2388c39ffaea16d4b
#
_entry.id   f79ced3498b677c2388c39ffaea16d4b
#
_cell.length_a   1.000
_cell.length_b   1.000
_cell.length_c   1.000
_cell.angle_alpha   90.00
_cell.angle_beta   90.00
_cell.angle_gamma   90.00
#
_symmetry.space_group_name_H-M   'P 1'
#
loop_
_entity.id
_entity.type
_entity.pdbx_description
1 polymer ?
#
loop_
_entity_poly.entity_id
_entity_poly.type
_entity_poly.pdbx_seq_one_letter_code
_entity_poly.pdbx_strand_id
1 'polypeptide(L)'
;MDDQELLEAVASLVRPGGRELVCGRSGHAAGHVCLEVPAGADLRTLRARFSRRYGQLRNLVMGGCTDPKVTERTGLPLLAPFAGELAEMRGWASGNRWIGCGAVRAGDGEELVVLVAERDAPPSDEPPEEVVRVASPRRVTPRDDRRTWVRRVIDLTGWEPLGLSVDWAAVEEELGVPLPADYKELHEAFGGGVFSDSVSFLGCGGGVSFDLPAQWRAALSADRDSTYGSVSGVDPYAVYAPGGKGVLAWGSTEWADEYCWLIDAERPGDHPVLARSHDPGPWYRYDMSTSEFLYRVLADADFLPFGIARYGLGATFLPGSGGPFDGRKL
;
A
#
# COMPACT_ATOMS: atom_id res chain seq x y z
N MET A 1 -1.33 -33.86 9.28
CA MET A 1 -1.73 -32.46 9.44
C MET A 1 -2.71 -32.11 8.34
N ASP A 2 -3.83 -31.50 8.66
CA ASP A 2 -4.76 -30.93 7.67
C ASP A 2 -4.50 -29.42 7.47
N ASP A 3 -5.25 -28.80 6.54
CA ASP A 3 -5.08 -27.35 6.24
C ASP A 3 -5.38 -26.46 7.43
N GLN A 4 -6.32 -26.85 8.31
CA GLN A 4 -6.69 -26.08 9.48
C GLN A 4 -5.60 -26.16 10.55
N GLU A 5 -5.06 -27.35 10.77
CA GLU A 5 -3.93 -27.60 11.67
C GLU A 5 -2.68 -26.82 11.22
N LEU A 6 -2.43 -26.74 9.89
CA LEU A 6 -1.35 -25.94 9.33
C LEU A 6 -1.51 -24.45 9.65
N LEU A 7 -2.73 -23.90 9.43
CA LEU A 7 -3.03 -22.50 9.73
C LEU A 7 -2.90 -22.18 11.24
N GLU A 8 -3.26 -23.11 12.10
CA GLU A 8 -3.11 -22.97 13.55
C GLU A 8 -1.63 -23.06 13.98
N ALA A 9 -0.85 -23.95 13.36
CA ALA A 9 0.59 -24.02 13.59
C ALA A 9 1.29 -22.72 13.20
N VAL A 10 1.00 -22.18 12.00
CA VAL A 10 1.52 -20.87 11.60
C VAL A 10 1.11 -19.79 12.61
N ALA A 11 -0.17 -19.74 13.00
CA ALA A 11 -0.66 -18.76 13.94
C ALA A 11 0.02 -18.82 15.32
N SER A 12 0.39 -20.02 15.76
CA SER A 12 1.12 -20.18 17.02
C SER A 12 2.55 -19.63 16.97
N LEU A 13 3.21 -19.71 15.80
CA LEU A 13 4.59 -19.25 15.58
C LEU A 13 4.68 -17.73 15.37
N VAL A 14 3.63 -17.09 14.89
CA VAL A 14 3.62 -15.64 14.64
C VAL A 14 3.11 -14.81 15.84
N ARG A 15 2.71 -15.44 16.94
CA ARG A 15 2.27 -14.72 18.14
C ARG A 15 3.40 -13.91 18.76
N PRO A 16 3.12 -12.68 19.29
CA PRO A 16 4.11 -11.90 20.02
C PRO A 16 4.68 -12.70 21.20
N GLY A 17 5.99 -12.64 21.41
CA GLY A 17 6.66 -13.43 22.46
C GLY A 17 6.85 -14.91 22.13
N GLY A 18 6.68 -15.29 20.86
CA GLY A 18 6.84 -16.66 20.37
C GLY A 18 8.23 -17.22 20.59
N ARG A 19 8.32 -18.55 20.52
CA ARG A 19 9.57 -19.32 20.67
C ARG A 19 10.60 -18.92 19.61
N GLU A 20 11.88 -19.09 19.96
CA GLU A 20 12.96 -19.08 18.98
C GLU A 20 12.63 -20.06 17.83
N LEU A 21 12.83 -19.60 16.61
CA LEU A 21 12.54 -20.41 15.42
C LEU A 21 13.74 -21.31 15.11
N VAL A 22 13.55 -22.61 15.31
CA VAL A 22 14.54 -23.63 15.02
C VAL A 22 13.96 -24.62 14.04
N CYS A 23 14.54 -24.70 12.82
CA CYS A 23 14.11 -25.63 11.80
C CYS A 23 14.64 -27.05 12.10
N GLY A 24 13.76 -28.06 12.02
CA GLY A 24 14.14 -29.45 12.16
C GLY A 24 14.72 -30.08 10.89
N ARG A 25 14.75 -29.40 9.75
CA ARG A 25 15.30 -29.92 8.49
C ARG A 25 16.82 -29.85 8.49
N SER A 26 17.46 -30.94 8.05
CA SER A 26 18.93 -31.01 7.94
C SER A 26 19.46 -29.95 6.96
N GLY A 27 20.51 -29.23 7.34
CA GLY A 27 21.13 -28.18 6.51
C GLY A 27 20.48 -26.81 6.62
N HIS A 28 19.38 -26.66 7.36
CA HIS A 28 18.76 -25.38 7.59
C HIS A 28 19.34 -24.67 8.83
N ALA A 29 19.58 -23.38 8.72
CA ALA A 29 20.06 -22.54 9.83
C ALA A 29 18.94 -22.23 10.84
N ALA A 30 19.27 -21.58 11.96
CA ALA A 30 18.30 -21.03 12.90
C ALA A 30 17.58 -19.80 12.29
N GLY A 31 16.54 -19.32 12.96
CA GLY A 31 15.78 -18.13 12.56
C GLY A 31 14.58 -18.43 11.66
N HIS A 32 14.27 -19.68 11.37
CA HIS A 32 13.04 -20.07 10.69
C HIS A 32 12.56 -21.47 11.13
N VAL A 33 11.32 -21.80 10.77
CA VAL A 33 10.72 -23.13 10.92
C VAL A 33 9.97 -23.47 9.64
N CYS A 34 10.34 -24.60 9.01
CA CYS A 34 9.55 -25.19 7.93
C CYS A 34 8.45 -26.09 8.54
N LEU A 35 7.24 -25.94 8.04
CA LEU A 35 6.09 -26.72 8.46
C LEU A 35 5.80 -27.82 7.45
N GLU A 36 5.25 -28.95 7.92
CA GLU A 36 4.75 -30.00 7.04
C GLU A 36 3.51 -29.48 6.31
N VAL A 37 3.48 -29.67 5.00
CA VAL A 37 2.33 -29.32 4.18
C VAL A 37 1.45 -30.56 4.01
N PRO A 38 0.13 -30.47 4.19
CA PRO A 38 -0.78 -31.60 4.02
C PRO A 38 -0.65 -32.25 2.64
N ALA A 39 -0.71 -33.58 2.59
CA ALA A 39 -0.71 -34.30 1.31
C ALA A 39 -1.94 -33.88 0.48
N GLY A 40 -1.72 -33.45 -0.76
CA GLY A 40 -2.78 -32.97 -1.64
C GLY A 40 -3.18 -31.51 -1.43
N ALA A 41 -2.44 -30.76 -0.58
CA ALA A 41 -2.63 -29.31 -0.48
C ALA A 41 -2.35 -28.63 -1.84
N ASP A 42 -3.09 -27.57 -2.10
CA ASP A 42 -2.95 -26.76 -3.31
C ASP A 42 -2.41 -25.38 -2.96
N LEU A 43 -1.35 -24.97 -3.63
CA LEU A 43 -0.68 -23.68 -3.41
C LEU A 43 -1.63 -22.49 -3.53
N ARG A 44 -2.55 -22.54 -4.50
CA ARG A 44 -3.53 -21.47 -4.72
C ARG A 44 -4.49 -21.33 -3.54
N THR A 45 -4.96 -22.45 -3.01
CA THR A 45 -5.85 -22.50 -1.85
C THR A 45 -5.15 -22.01 -0.58
N LEU A 46 -3.92 -22.45 -0.33
CA LEU A 46 -3.11 -22.00 0.81
C LEU A 46 -2.86 -20.48 0.73
N ARG A 47 -2.48 -19.97 -0.43
CA ARG A 47 -2.27 -18.53 -0.66
C ARG A 47 -3.53 -17.72 -0.36
N ALA A 48 -4.70 -18.18 -0.83
CA ALA A 48 -5.95 -17.49 -0.57
C ALA A 48 -6.30 -17.45 0.93
N ARG A 49 -6.02 -18.55 1.66
CA ARG A 49 -6.23 -18.62 3.11
C ARG A 49 -5.26 -17.72 3.88
N PHE A 50 -3.97 -17.74 3.53
CA PHE A 50 -2.97 -16.86 4.15
C PHE A 50 -3.27 -15.39 3.86
N SER A 51 -3.62 -15.02 2.62
CA SER A 51 -3.98 -13.64 2.29
C SER A 51 -5.21 -13.15 3.04
N ARG A 52 -6.21 -14.02 3.23
CA ARG A 52 -7.40 -13.67 4.04
C ARG A 52 -7.03 -13.41 5.50
N ARG A 53 -6.04 -14.12 6.04
CA ARG A 53 -5.66 -14.04 7.46
C ARG A 53 -4.59 -13.00 7.75
N TYR A 54 -3.61 -12.83 6.84
CA TYR A 54 -2.41 -12.04 7.04
C TYR A 54 -2.30 -10.84 6.08
N GLY A 55 -3.34 -10.59 5.29
CA GLY A 55 -3.43 -9.43 4.42
C GLY A 55 -2.68 -9.60 3.10
N GLN A 56 -2.08 -8.52 2.62
CA GLN A 56 -1.48 -8.46 1.29
C GLN A 56 -0.24 -9.35 1.18
N LEU A 57 -0.22 -10.18 0.15
CA LEU A 57 0.93 -11.02 -0.17
C LEU A 57 2.02 -10.23 -0.93
N ARG A 58 3.26 -10.67 -0.77
CA ARG A 58 4.43 -10.20 -1.53
C ARG A 58 4.91 -11.30 -2.45
N ASN A 59 5.20 -10.94 -3.69
CA ASN A 59 5.82 -11.85 -4.65
C ASN A 59 7.33 -11.81 -4.44
N LEU A 60 7.92 -12.87 -3.90
CA LEU A 60 9.36 -12.93 -3.63
C LEU A 60 10.12 -13.69 -4.73
N VAL A 61 9.53 -14.81 -5.21
CA VAL A 61 10.05 -15.60 -6.32
C VAL A 61 8.91 -15.99 -7.25
N MET A 62 9.11 -15.84 -8.56
CA MET A 62 8.16 -16.22 -9.60
C MET A 62 8.91 -16.92 -10.73
N GLY A 63 8.51 -18.15 -11.07
CA GLY A 63 9.14 -18.93 -12.14
C GLY A 63 10.64 -19.17 -11.92
N GLY A 64 11.06 -19.22 -10.65
CA GLY A 64 12.48 -19.36 -10.29
C GLY A 64 13.29 -18.09 -10.31
N CYS A 65 12.68 -16.95 -10.64
CA CYS A 65 13.33 -15.64 -10.62
C CYS A 65 12.99 -14.92 -9.30
N THR A 66 14.01 -14.55 -8.54
CA THR A 66 13.85 -13.74 -7.32
C THR A 66 13.62 -12.28 -7.72
N ASP A 67 12.65 -11.62 -7.07
CA ASP A 67 12.47 -10.18 -7.21
C ASP A 67 13.75 -9.47 -6.73
N PRO A 68 14.40 -8.65 -7.56
CA PRO A 68 15.65 -7.96 -7.21
C PRO A 68 15.54 -7.00 -6.02
N LYS A 69 14.34 -6.69 -5.57
CA LYS A 69 14.06 -5.84 -4.42
C LYS A 69 13.96 -6.59 -3.09
N VAL A 70 14.11 -7.92 -3.12
CA VAL A 70 14.10 -8.73 -1.89
C VAL A 70 15.38 -8.51 -1.12
N THR A 71 15.22 -8.04 0.12
CA THR A 71 16.29 -7.77 1.10
C THR A 71 15.96 -8.46 2.43
N GLU A 72 16.83 -8.36 3.43
CA GLU A 72 16.56 -8.85 4.79
C GLU A 72 15.23 -8.32 5.36
N ARG A 73 14.90 -7.06 5.08
CA ARG A 73 13.66 -6.42 5.54
C ARG A 73 12.44 -6.76 4.69
N THR A 74 12.63 -7.31 3.50
CA THR A 74 11.56 -7.45 2.50
C THR A 74 11.23 -8.89 2.14
N GLY A 75 11.84 -9.86 2.83
CA GLY A 75 11.50 -11.28 2.70
C GLY A 75 12.67 -12.22 2.40
N LEU A 76 13.92 -11.74 2.33
CA LEU A 76 15.10 -12.60 2.14
C LEU A 76 15.18 -13.77 3.15
N PRO A 77 14.82 -13.60 4.44
CA PRO A 77 14.78 -14.71 5.38
C PRO A 77 13.89 -15.89 4.98
N LEU A 78 12.89 -15.66 4.12
CA LEU A 78 12.05 -16.72 3.57
C LEU A 78 12.73 -17.48 2.43
N LEU A 79 13.71 -16.90 1.77
CA LEU A 79 14.42 -17.49 0.63
C LEU A 79 15.71 -18.20 1.06
N ALA A 80 16.36 -17.68 2.08
CA ALA A 80 17.67 -18.15 2.56
C ALA A 80 17.76 -19.67 2.79
N PRO A 81 16.73 -20.35 3.33
CA PRO A 81 16.79 -21.79 3.56
C PRO A 81 16.91 -22.66 2.29
N PHE A 82 16.55 -22.14 1.13
CA PHE A 82 16.37 -22.94 -0.09
C PHE A 82 17.42 -22.71 -1.18
N ALA A 83 18.43 -21.89 -0.92
CA ALA A 83 19.63 -21.72 -1.77
C ALA A 83 19.39 -21.65 -3.30
N GLY A 84 18.28 -21.06 -3.74
CA GLY A 84 17.95 -20.90 -5.16
C GLY A 84 17.12 -22.04 -5.78
N GLU A 85 16.70 -23.03 -5.01
CA GLU A 85 15.83 -24.13 -5.47
C GLU A 85 14.35 -23.74 -5.57
N LEU A 86 14.00 -22.51 -5.20
CA LEU A 86 12.62 -22.02 -5.22
C LEU A 86 12.11 -21.85 -6.65
N ALA A 87 10.99 -22.48 -6.96
CA ALA A 87 10.20 -22.22 -8.17
C ALA A 87 9.27 -21.03 -7.95
N GLU A 88 8.67 -20.94 -6.77
CA GLU A 88 7.76 -19.87 -6.38
C GLU A 88 7.83 -19.62 -4.87
N MET A 89 7.76 -18.34 -4.45
CA MET A 89 7.62 -17.98 -3.03
C MET A 89 6.77 -16.72 -2.89
N ARG A 90 5.79 -16.81 -2.00
CA ARG A 90 4.99 -15.67 -1.54
C ARG A 90 5.23 -15.45 -0.06
N GLY A 91 5.26 -14.19 0.36
CA GLY A 91 5.49 -13.81 1.74
C GLY A 91 4.39 -12.92 2.30
N TRP A 92 4.14 -13.07 3.59
CA TRP A 92 3.30 -12.16 4.40
C TRP A 92 4.09 -11.75 5.62
N ALA A 93 3.93 -10.49 6.01
CA ALA A 93 4.50 -9.99 7.24
C ALA A 93 3.47 -10.08 8.38
N SER A 94 3.87 -10.50 9.56
CA SER A 94 3.03 -10.54 10.77
C SER A 94 3.89 -10.20 12.01
N GLY A 95 3.81 -8.96 12.48
CA GLY A 95 4.67 -8.47 13.55
C GLY A 95 6.16 -8.65 13.21
N ASN A 96 6.91 -9.28 14.12
CA ASN A 96 8.32 -9.62 13.94
C ASN A 96 8.55 -10.96 13.23
N ARG A 97 7.59 -11.44 12.45
CA ARG A 97 7.67 -12.71 11.73
C ARG A 97 7.32 -12.55 10.26
N TRP A 98 7.98 -13.34 9.44
CA TRP A 98 7.61 -13.61 8.07
C TRP A 98 6.88 -14.93 7.97
N ILE A 99 5.88 -15.01 7.10
CA ILE A 99 5.20 -16.24 6.70
C ILE A 99 5.49 -16.45 5.23
N GLY A 100 6.00 -17.60 4.86
CA GLY A 100 6.29 -18.00 3.48
C GLY A 100 5.41 -19.14 3.04
N CYS A 101 4.92 -19.08 1.80
CA CYS A 101 4.24 -20.19 1.14
C CYS A 101 4.67 -20.23 -0.32
N GLY A 102 5.17 -21.37 -0.76
CA GLY A 102 5.75 -21.50 -2.09
C GLY A 102 5.95 -22.94 -2.53
N ALA A 103 6.77 -23.10 -3.57
CA ALA A 103 7.18 -24.37 -4.12
C ALA A 103 8.71 -24.42 -4.33
N VAL A 104 9.30 -25.53 -3.96
CA VAL A 104 10.73 -25.84 -4.15
C VAL A 104 10.86 -26.95 -5.19
N ARG A 105 11.84 -26.84 -6.06
CA ARG A 105 12.18 -27.90 -7.01
C ARG A 105 12.80 -29.09 -6.27
N ALA A 106 12.18 -30.26 -6.41
CA ALA A 106 12.62 -31.52 -5.78
C ALA A 106 12.61 -32.64 -6.81
N GLY A 107 13.78 -33.02 -7.29
CA GLY A 107 13.90 -34.02 -8.36
C GLY A 107 13.17 -33.60 -9.63
N ASP A 108 12.24 -34.43 -10.12
CA ASP A 108 11.47 -34.20 -11.33
C ASP A 108 10.13 -33.41 -11.04
N GLY A 109 9.92 -32.92 -9.82
CA GLY A 109 8.68 -32.25 -9.41
C GLY A 109 8.91 -31.03 -8.54
N GLU A 110 7.80 -30.53 -7.99
CA GLU A 110 7.78 -29.43 -7.03
C GLU A 110 7.17 -29.90 -5.71
N GLU A 111 7.82 -29.56 -4.61
CA GLU A 111 7.32 -29.76 -3.24
C GLU A 111 6.80 -28.44 -2.69
N LEU A 112 5.59 -28.46 -2.14
CA LEU A 112 5.04 -27.29 -1.46
C LEU A 112 5.75 -27.08 -0.13
N VAL A 113 6.06 -25.83 0.16
CA VAL A 113 6.70 -25.42 1.40
C VAL A 113 5.91 -24.29 2.07
N VAL A 114 5.77 -24.41 3.39
CA VAL A 114 5.28 -23.35 4.26
C VAL A 114 6.29 -23.14 5.35
N LEU A 115 6.67 -21.91 5.61
CA LEU A 115 7.64 -21.60 6.65
C LEU A 115 7.28 -20.30 7.37
N VAL A 116 7.78 -20.18 8.60
CA VAL A 116 7.80 -18.95 9.37
C VAL A 116 9.25 -18.59 9.63
N ALA A 117 9.65 -17.35 9.35
CA ALA A 117 11.01 -16.86 9.57
C ALA A 117 11.00 -15.60 10.45
N GLU A 118 12.13 -15.30 11.05
CA GLU A 118 12.31 -14.05 11.77
C GLU A 118 12.25 -12.87 10.83
N ARG A 119 11.65 -11.80 11.32
CA ARG A 119 11.56 -10.52 10.62
C ARG A 119 12.17 -9.45 11.49
N ASP A 120 13.15 -8.78 10.97
CA ASP A 120 13.69 -7.57 11.57
C ASP A 120 12.65 -6.45 11.40
N ALA A 121 11.67 -6.44 12.31
CA ALA A 121 10.66 -5.39 12.34
C ALA A 121 11.18 -4.25 13.21
N PRO A 122 11.04 -2.99 12.77
CA PRO A 122 11.37 -1.88 13.64
C PRO A 122 10.50 -1.96 14.90
N PRO A 123 11.04 -1.61 16.09
CA PRO A 123 10.24 -1.56 17.30
C PRO A 123 9.05 -0.62 17.09
N SER A 124 7.88 -1.01 17.61
CA SER A 124 6.60 -0.32 17.39
C SER A 124 6.54 1.14 17.85
N ASP A 125 7.50 1.59 18.64
CA ASP A 125 7.55 2.93 19.25
C ASP A 125 8.63 3.84 18.63
N GLU A 126 9.51 3.33 17.76
CA GLU A 126 10.42 4.17 17.00
C GLU A 126 9.79 4.49 15.63
N PRO A 127 9.76 5.78 15.23
CA PRO A 127 9.41 6.11 13.87
C PRO A 127 10.39 5.39 12.94
N PRO A 128 9.92 4.82 11.81
CA PRO A 128 10.79 4.06 10.92
C PRO A 128 11.96 4.92 10.52
N GLU A 129 13.15 4.37 10.54
CA GLU A 129 14.39 5.04 10.14
C GLU A 129 14.37 5.61 8.71
N GLU A 130 13.34 5.31 7.93
CA GLU A 130 13.21 5.71 6.54
C GLU A 130 11.88 6.40 6.19
N VAL A 131 11.47 7.38 6.99
CA VAL A 131 10.63 8.43 6.42
C VAL A 131 11.58 9.44 5.78
N VAL A 132 11.82 9.30 4.50
CA VAL A 132 12.59 10.26 3.72
C VAL A 132 11.81 11.58 3.71
N ARG A 133 12.20 12.54 4.54
CA ARG A 133 11.66 13.89 4.45
C ARG A 133 12.20 14.52 3.19
N VAL A 134 11.37 14.59 2.17
CA VAL A 134 11.71 15.35 0.99
C VAL A 134 11.57 16.82 1.35
N ALA A 135 12.69 17.51 1.44
CA ALA A 135 12.67 18.97 1.53
C ALA A 135 11.83 19.48 0.35
N SER A 136 10.76 20.22 0.63
CA SER A 136 9.97 20.84 -0.44
C SER A 136 10.95 21.51 -1.41
N PRO A 137 10.94 21.15 -2.69
CA PRO A 137 11.83 21.79 -3.64
C PRO A 137 11.65 23.29 -3.50
N ARG A 138 12.77 24.04 -3.37
CA ARG A 138 12.71 25.51 -3.25
C ARG A 138 11.69 25.99 -4.26
N ARG A 139 10.68 26.73 -3.77
CA ARG A 139 9.61 27.28 -4.60
C ARG A 139 10.20 27.89 -5.87
N VAL A 140 10.21 27.15 -6.94
CA VAL A 140 10.33 27.69 -8.29
C VAL A 140 8.92 28.12 -8.71
N THR A 141 8.32 29.02 -7.94
CA THR A 141 7.21 29.78 -8.45
C THR A 141 7.81 31.04 -9.06
N PRO A 142 7.59 31.30 -10.34
CA PRO A 142 7.76 32.65 -10.86
C PRO A 142 7.00 33.57 -9.90
N ARG A 143 7.65 34.61 -9.41
CA ARG A 143 7.11 35.55 -8.39
C ARG A 143 5.75 36.19 -8.71
N ASP A 144 5.21 35.94 -9.90
CA ASP A 144 3.97 36.55 -10.41
C ASP A 144 2.81 35.57 -10.66
N ASP A 145 2.99 34.26 -10.46
CA ASP A 145 1.89 33.31 -10.74
C ASP A 145 1.01 33.10 -9.49
N ARG A 146 -0.12 33.84 -9.43
CA ARG A 146 -1.11 33.78 -8.35
C ARG A 146 -2.09 32.60 -8.49
N ARG A 147 -1.91 31.71 -9.49
CA ARG A 147 -2.79 30.57 -9.68
C ARG A 147 -2.64 29.56 -8.54
N THR A 148 -3.76 29.03 -8.07
CA THR A 148 -3.75 27.89 -7.12
C THR A 148 -3.19 26.64 -7.78
N TRP A 149 -2.69 25.68 -6.99
CA TRP A 149 -2.22 24.41 -7.53
C TRP A 149 -3.35 23.65 -8.23
N VAL A 150 -4.57 23.70 -7.72
CA VAL A 150 -5.75 23.11 -8.38
C VAL A 150 -5.93 23.70 -9.78
N ARG A 151 -5.86 25.05 -9.90
CA ARG A 151 -5.98 25.69 -11.22
C ARG A 151 -4.86 25.25 -12.18
N ARG A 152 -3.65 25.00 -11.67
CA ARG A 152 -2.55 24.49 -12.48
C ARG A 152 -2.81 23.05 -12.96
N VAL A 153 -3.40 22.17 -12.13
CA VAL A 153 -3.82 20.82 -12.57
C VAL A 153 -4.88 20.91 -13.65
N ILE A 154 -5.88 21.80 -13.49
CA ILE A 154 -6.92 22.02 -14.49
C ILE A 154 -6.30 22.47 -15.82
N ASP A 155 -5.44 23.50 -15.78
CA ASP A 155 -4.78 24.04 -16.98
C ASP A 155 -3.88 22.99 -17.65
N LEU A 156 -3.17 22.17 -16.85
CA LEU A 156 -2.27 21.11 -17.32
C LEU A 156 -3.03 20.02 -18.06
N THR A 157 -4.17 19.59 -17.54
CA THR A 157 -4.98 18.51 -18.11
C THR A 157 -5.94 19.00 -19.21
N GLY A 158 -6.12 20.30 -19.35
CA GLY A 158 -7.14 20.87 -20.25
C GLY A 158 -8.57 20.51 -19.83
N TRP A 159 -8.78 20.09 -18.58
CA TRP A 159 -10.08 19.65 -18.07
C TRP A 159 -11.03 20.79 -17.86
N GLU A 160 -12.29 20.58 -18.24
CA GLU A 160 -13.38 21.52 -17.91
C GLU A 160 -13.95 21.15 -16.53
N PRO A 161 -13.81 22.02 -15.50
CA PRO A 161 -14.27 21.73 -14.16
C PRO A 161 -15.76 21.40 -14.08
N LEU A 162 -16.09 20.37 -13.31
CA LEU A 162 -17.45 19.88 -13.20
C LEU A 162 -18.33 20.71 -12.28
N GLY A 163 -17.75 21.42 -11.32
CA GLY A 163 -18.47 22.19 -10.32
C GLY A 163 -19.34 21.30 -9.43
N LEU A 164 -18.83 20.13 -9.03
CA LEU A 164 -19.56 19.20 -8.17
C LEU A 164 -19.87 19.84 -6.81
N SER A 165 -21.08 19.58 -6.32
CA SER A 165 -21.48 19.96 -4.96
C SER A 165 -21.46 18.71 -4.07
N VAL A 166 -20.69 18.76 -2.99
CA VAL A 166 -20.54 17.68 -2.02
C VAL A 166 -20.90 18.18 -0.63
N ASP A 167 -21.62 17.39 0.13
CA ASP A 167 -21.82 17.64 1.56
C ASP A 167 -20.55 17.23 2.33
N TRP A 168 -19.57 18.15 2.32
CA TRP A 168 -18.30 17.90 3.00
C TRP A 168 -18.44 17.71 4.50
N ALA A 169 -19.47 18.32 5.11
CA ALA A 169 -19.70 18.15 6.54
C ALA A 169 -20.08 16.70 6.87
N ALA A 170 -20.95 16.10 6.06
CA ALA A 170 -21.32 14.69 6.23
C ALA A 170 -20.13 13.73 5.96
N VAL A 171 -19.31 14.01 4.94
CA VAL A 171 -18.10 13.22 4.65
C VAL A 171 -17.08 13.31 5.78
N GLU A 172 -16.82 14.51 6.28
CA GLU A 172 -15.85 14.74 7.37
C GLU A 172 -16.35 14.20 8.72
N GLU A 173 -17.67 14.23 8.96
CA GLU A 173 -18.29 13.59 10.12
C GLU A 173 -18.10 12.05 10.07
N GLU A 174 -18.31 11.44 8.91
CA GLU A 174 -18.12 10.00 8.71
C GLU A 174 -16.65 9.60 8.92
N LEU A 175 -15.71 10.36 8.37
CA LEU A 175 -14.28 10.10 8.50
C LEU A 175 -13.74 10.48 9.89
N GLY A 176 -14.42 11.35 10.62
CA GLY A 176 -13.98 11.89 11.90
C GLY A 176 -12.77 12.82 11.79
N VAL A 177 -12.54 13.42 10.61
CA VAL A 177 -11.44 14.35 10.35
C VAL A 177 -11.78 15.35 9.25
N PRO A 178 -11.38 16.64 9.38
CA PRO A 178 -11.52 17.60 8.29
C PRO A 178 -10.56 17.23 7.15
N LEU A 179 -11.04 17.35 5.91
CA LEU A 179 -10.24 17.09 4.70
C LEU A 179 -9.53 18.36 4.21
N PRO A 180 -8.36 18.24 3.55
CA PRO A 180 -7.64 19.36 2.98
C PRO A 180 -8.51 20.18 2.01
N ALA A 181 -8.48 21.51 2.14
CA ALA A 181 -9.32 22.38 1.31
C ALA A 181 -9.02 22.25 -0.19
N ASP A 182 -7.76 22.09 -0.55
CA ASP A 182 -7.31 21.90 -1.93
C ASP A 182 -7.72 20.53 -2.51
N TYR A 183 -7.83 19.49 -1.67
CA TYR A 183 -8.41 18.22 -2.08
C TYR A 183 -9.91 18.36 -2.40
N LYS A 184 -10.65 19.08 -1.56
CA LYS A 184 -12.08 19.36 -1.81
C LYS A 184 -12.27 20.11 -3.13
N GLU A 185 -11.45 21.15 -3.38
CA GLU A 185 -11.44 21.91 -4.63
C GLU A 185 -11.08 21.02 -5.84
N LEU A 186 -10.08 20.13 -5.72
CA LEU A 186 -9.74 19.13 -6.75
C LEU A 186 -10.95 18.23 -7.04
N HIS A 187 -11.57 17.70 -6.00
CA HIS A 187 -12.71 16.82 -6.17
C HIS A 187 -13.91 17.54 -6.81
N GLU A 188 -14.20 18.78 -6.40
CA GLU A 188 -15.26 19.59 -7.00
C GLU A 188 -15.00 19.86 -8.49
N ALA A 189 -13.74 19.97 -8.89
CA ALA A 189 -13.36 20.17 -10.29
C ALA A 189 -13.37 18.88 -11.11
N PHE A 190 -12.91 17.76 -10.57
CA PHE A 190 -12.65 16.53 -11.33
C PHE A 190 -13.58 15.35 -10.97
N GLY A 191 -14.03 15.25 -9.70
CA GLY A 191 -14.59 14.00 -9.18
C GLY A 191 -13.50 12.95 -8.92
N GLY A 192 -13.90 11.70 -8.69
CA GLY A 192 -12.99 10.57 -8.64
C GLY A 192 -12.68 10.05 -10.03
N GLY A 193 -11.45 9.57 -10.26
CA GLY A 193 -11.05 9.08 -11.59
C GLY A 193 -9.55 8.81 -11.70
N VAL A 194 -9.05 8.83 -12.94
CA VAL A 194 -7.66 8.50 -13.26
C VAL A 194 -7.00 9.63 -14.04
N PHE A 195 -5.88 10.13 -13.55
CA PHE A 195 -5.02 11.07 -14.27
C PHE A 195 -3.97 10.31 -15.08
N SER A 196 -3.76 10.76 -16.33
CA SER A 196 -2.73 10.25 -17.22
C SER A 196 -2.72 8.72 -17.36
N ASP A 197 -3.90 8.11 -17.35
CA ASP A 197 -4.15 6.66 -17.40
C ASP A 197 -3.45 5.84 -16.29
N SER A 198 -2.84 6.49 -15.32
CA SER A 198 -1.97 5.83 -14.33
C SER A 198 -2.24 6.20 -12.88
N VAL A 199 -2.67 7.43 -12.59
CA VAL A 199 -2.84 7.93 -11.22
C VAL A 199 -4.31 7.93 -10.84
N SER A 200 -4.72 6.97 -10.04
CA SER A 200 -6.06 6.91 -9.44
C SER A 200 -6.20 8.00 -8.37
N PHE A 201 -7.27 8.77 -8.45
CA PHE A 201 -7.65 9.79 -7.48
C PHE A 201 -9.02 9.44 -6.88
N LEU A 202 -9.04 9.25 -5.56
CA LEU A 202 -10.28 8.92 -4.85
C LEU A 202 -11.08 10.21 -4.61
N GLY A 203 -12.34 10.16 -5.00
CA GLY A 203 -13.32 11.24 -4.76
C GLY A 203 -14.35 10.84 -3.70
N CYS A 204 -15.49 11.49 -3.71
CA CYS A 204 -16.62 11.20 -2.85
C CYS A 204 -17.91 11.11 -3.67
N GLY A 205 -18.75 10.09 -3.39
CA GLY A 205 -20.01 9.91 -4.11
C GLY A 205 -19.87 9.33 -5.51
N GLY A 206 -18.73 8.77 -5.84
CA GLY A 206 -18.46 8.01 -7.06
C GLY A 206 -18.80 6.53 -6.92
N GLY A 207 -18.48 5.72 -7.95
CA GLY A 207 -18.53 4.27 -7.82
C GLY A 207 -17.54 3.78 -6.75
N VAL A 208 -17.81 2.63 -6.15
CA VAL A 208 -17.08 2.08 -5.00
C VAL A 208 -15.54 2.10 -5.19
N SER A 209 -15.06 1.93 -6.43
CA SER A 209 -13.62 1.92 -6.74
C SER A 209 -12.93 3.27 -6.58
N PHE A 210 -13.66 4.38 -6.69
CA PHE A 210 -13.12 5.74 -6.59
C PHE A 210 -13.77 6.55 -5.45
N ASP A 211 -14.41 5.88 -4.51
CA ASP A 211 -15.04 6.51 -3.35
C ASP A 211 -14.14 6.43 -2.13
N LEU A 212 -13.62 7.57 -1.68
CA LEU A 212 -12.69 7.66 -0.56
C LEU A 212 -13.26 7.06 0.74
N PRO A 213 -14.49 7.43 1.19
CA PRO A 213 -15.06 6.82 2.39
C PRO A 213 -15.25 5.31 2.25
N ALA A 214 -15.65 4.80 1.07
CA ALA A 214 -15.81 3.35 0.87
C ALA A 214 -14.48 2.61 0.91
N GLN A 215 -13.44 3.14 0.27
CA GLN A 215 -12.10 2.55 0.29
C GLN A 215 -11.49 2.59 1.70
N TRP A 216 -11.67 3.69 2.42
CA TRP A 216 -11.24 3.80 3.81
C TRP A 216 -11.94 2.79 4.72
N ARG A 217 -13.29 2.63 4.61
CA ARG A 217 -14.02 1.61 5.39
C ARG A 217 -13.52 0.20 5.10
N ALA A 218 -13.25 -0.11 3.84
CA ALA A 218 -12.72 -1.41 3.44
C ALA A 218 -11.34 -1.67 4.04
N ALA A 219 -10.43 -0.67 3.97
CA ALA A 219 -9.11 -0.75 4.57
C ALA A 219 -9.16 -0.91 6.10
N LEU A 220 -10.01 -0.11 6.76
CA LEU A 220 -10.19 -0.17 8.21
C LEU A 220 -10.82 -1.49 8.68
N SER A 221 -11.72 -2.09 7.90
CA SER A 221 -12.29 -3.40 8.17
C SER A 221 -11.24 -4.49 8.02
N ALA A 222 -10.47 -4.46 6.94
CA ALA A 222 -9.37 -5.40 6.71
C ALA A 222 -8.31 -5.34 7.83
N ASP A 223 -8.00 -4.16 8.32
CA ASP A 223 -7.06 -3.96 9.44
C ASP A 223 -7.61 -4.53 10.76
N ARG A 224 -8.90 -4.33 11.04
CA ARG A 224 -9.58 -4.87 12.24
C ARG A 224 -9.79 -6.38 12.22
N ASP A 225 -10.13 -6.94 11.06
CA ASP A 225 -10.36 -8.38 10.86
C ASP A 225 -9.07 -9.19 10.93
N SER A 226 -7.93 -8.52 10.86
CA SER A 226 -6.63 -9.09 11.09
C SER A 226 -6.41 -9.37 12.58
N THR A 227 -7.04 -10.39 13.08
CA THR A 227 -7.16 -10.78 14.50
C THR A 227 -5.83 -11.12 15.20
N TYR A 228 -4.71 -11.07 14.49
CA TYR A 228 -3.37 -11.39 15.00
C TYR A 228 -2.33 -10.49 14.38
N GLY A 229 -2.26 -9.22 14.80
CA GLY A 229 -1.08 -8.39 14.52
C GLY A 229 -0.59 -8.48 13.08
N SER A 230 -1.50 -8.56 12.12
CA SER A 230 -1.11 -8.43 10.73
C SER A 230 -0.58 -7.02 10.60
N VAL A 231 0.61 -6.94 10.11
CA VAL A 231 1.18 -5.69 9.67
C VAL A 231 0.19 -5.14 8.67
N SER A 232 -0.47 -4.04 8.99
CA SER A 232 -1.30 -3.35 8.02
C SER A 232 -0.42 -3.11 6.81
N GLY A 233 -0.96 -3.26 5.60
CA GLY A 233 -0.19 -3.01 4.37
C GLY A 233 0.41 -1.60 4.32
N VAL A 234 0.26 -0.80 5.37
CA VAL A 234 0.73 0.58 5.54
C VAL A 234 1.82 0.73 6.62
N ASP A 235 2.48 -0.39 7.04
CA ASP A 235 3.59 -0.33 7.99
C ASP A 235 4.59 0.77 7.66
N PRO A 236 5.08 1.48 8.67
CA PRO A 236 4.89 1.31 10.11
C PRO A 236 3.69 2.09 10.67
N TYR A 237 2.91 2.67 9.78
CA TYR A 237 1.69 3.38 10.16
C TYR A 237 0.55 2.38 10.37
N ALA A 238 -0.54 2.84 10.99
CA ALA A 238 -1.82 2.16 10.99
C ALA A 238 -2.75 2.81 9.96
N VAL A 239 -3.77 2.10 9.51
CA VAL A 239 -4.89 2.73 8.82
C VAL A 239 -5.55 3.72 9.78
N TYR A 240 -5.82 4.93 9.31
CA TYR A 240 -6.45 5.95 10.15
C TYR A 240 -7.79 5.47 10.70
N ALA A 241 -7.99 5.62 12.00
CA ALA A 241 -9.26 5.44 12.70
C ALA A 241 -9.64 6.74 13.42
N PRO A 242 -10.95 7.08 13.50
CA PRO A 242 -11.41 8.33 14.11
C PRO A 242 -10.85 8.55 15.52
N GLY A 243 -10.33 9.74 15.76
CA GLY A 243 -9.71 10.13 17.05
C GLY A 243 -8.29 9.63 17.26
N GLY A 244 -7.72 8.90 16.30
CA GLY A 244 -6.37 8.36 16.35
C GLY A 244 -5.38 9.04 15.42
N LYS A 245 -4.26 8.35 15.20
CA LYS A 245 -3.22 8.70 14.24
C LYS A 245 -3.06 7.58 13.24
N GLY A 246 -2.89 7.92 11.96
CA GLY A 246 -2.73 6.91 10.93
C GLY A 246 -2.69 7.49 9.54
N VAL A 247 -2.73 6.64 8.53
CA VAL A 247 -2.74 7.04 7.13
C VAL A 247 -4.13 6.86 6.52
N LEU A 248 -4.52 7.84 5.73
CA LEU A 248 -5.76 7.84 4.94
C LEU A 248 -5.36 7.95 3.47
N ALA A 249 -5.57 6.89 2.71
CA ALA A 249 -5.25 6.84 1.29
C ALA A 249 -6.23 7.72 0.49
N TRP A 250 -5.69 8.52 -0.46
CA TRP A 250 -6.47 9.35 -1.36
C TRP A 250 -6.12 9.11 -2.85
N GLY A 251 -5.08 8.34 -3.13
CA GLY A 251 -4.69 8.01 -4.49
C GLY A 251 -3.66 6.88 -4.55
N SER A 252 -3.46 6.37 -5.75
CA SER A 252 -2.50 5.31 -6.05
C SER A 252 -2.12 5.34 -7.52
N THR A 253 -1.11 4.55 -7.93
CA THR A 253 -0.82 4.31 -9.35
C THR A 253 -1.05 2.87 -9.75
N GLU A 254 -1.12 2.60 -11.06
CA GLU A 254 -1.16 1.24 -11.60
C GLU A 254 0.11 0.43 -11.26
N TRP A 255 1.22 1.12 -10.93
CA TRP A 255 2.47 0.49 -10.46
C TRP A 255 2.50 0.25 -8.95
N ALA A 256 1.34 0.36 -8.29
CA ALA A 256 1.16 0.18 -6.85
C ALA A 256 1.89 1.22 -5.98
N ASP A 257 2.15 2.42 -6.51
CA ASP A 257 2.47 3.56 -5.63
C ASP A 257 1.23 3.92 -4.81
N GLU A 258 1.43 4.35 -3.59
CA GLU A 258 0.36 4.74 -2.67
C GLU A 258 0.53 6.19 -2.23
N TYR A 259 -0.57 6.94 -2.26
CA TYR A 259 -0.64 8.34 -1.86
C TYR A 259 -1.64 8.50 -0.72
N CYS A 260 -1.16 8.94 0.43
CA CYS A 260 -1.92 9.04 1.66
C CYS A 260 -1.76 10.41 2.30
N TRP A 261 -2.63 10.74 3.21
CA TRP A 261 -2.37 11.76 4.23
C TRP A 261 -1.95 11.08 5.53
N LEU A 262 -0.99 11.66 6.23
CA LEU A 262 -0.74 11.33 7.61
C LEU A 262 -1.69 12.16 8.48
N ILE A 263 -2.68 11.49 9.03
CA ILE A 263 -3.65 12.09 9.94
C ILE A 263 -3.15 12.00 11.38
N ASP A 264 -3.31 13.09 12.11
CA ASP A 264 -3.02 13.16 13.55
C ASP A 264 -4.14 13.95 14.22
N ALA A 265 -4.97 13.26 15.02
CA ALA A 265 -6.11 13.89 15.68
C ALA A 265 -5.71 15.03 16.64
N GLU A 266 -4.48 15.03 17.15
CA GLU A 266 -3.95 16.12 17.98
C GLU A 266 -3.57 17.36 17.17
N ARG A 267 -3.46 17.23 15.85
CA ARG A 267 -3.11 18.31 14.92
C ARG A 267 -4.08 18.36 13.73
N PRO A 268 -5.36 18.64 14.00
CA PRO A 268 -6.37 18.68 12.95
C PRO A 268 -6.02 19.76 11.91
N GLY A 269 -6.08 19.38 10.64
CA GLY A 269 -5.78 20.27 9.50
C GLY A 269 -4.31 20.26 9.06
N ASP A 270 -3.39 19.63 9.79
CA ASP A 270 -2.03 19.35 9.33
C ASP A 270 -1.99 17.93 8.72
N HIS A 271 -2.15 17.86 7.39
CA HIS A 271 -2.21 16.60 6.67
C HIS A 271 -1.08 16.52 5.64
N PRO A 272 0.17 16.26 6.06
CA PRO A 272 1.26 16.09 5.12
C PRO A 272 0.99 14.88 4.22
N VAL A 273 1.40 14.99 2.96
CA VAL A 273 1.32 13.86 2.03
C VAL A 273 2.38 12.85 2.36
N LEU A 274 1.98 11.60 2.53
CA LEU A 274 2.86 10.44 2.54
C LEU A 274 2.70 9.69 1.22
N ALA A 275 3.80 9.33 0.61
CA ALA A 275 3.81 8.51 -0.58
C ALA A 275 4.85 7.40 -0.45
N ARG A 276 4.57 6.22 -0.99
CA ARG A 276 5.57 5.17 -1.18
C ARG A 276 5.42 4.53 -2.55
N SER A 277 6.53 4.11 -3.09
CA SER A 277 6.57 3.35 -4.34
C SER A 277 6.47 1.88 -3.99
N HIS A 278 5.32 1.27 -4.27
CA HIS A 278 4.94 -0.12 -4.01
C HIS A 278 5.50 -0.71 -2.69
N ASP A 279 4.78 -1.61 -2.07
CA ASP A 279 5.23 -2.30 -0.86
C ASP A 279 6.26 -3.42 -1.21
N PRO A 280 7.42 -3.50 -0.54
CA PRO A 280 7.91 -2.62 0.51
C PRO A 280 8.85 -1.55 -0.04
N GLY A 281 8.51 -0.31 0.18
CA GLY A 281 9.36 0.82 -0.13
C GLY A 281 9.38 1.81 1.04
N PRO A 282 10.36 2.72 1.10
CA PRO A 282 10.37 3.76 2.09
C PRO A 282 9.17 4.69 1.90
N TRP A 283 8.64 5.21 3.00
CA TRP A 283 7.67 6.28 2.96
C TRP A 283 8.38 7.62 2.76
N TYR A 284 7.89 8.40 1.82
CA TYR A 284 8.34 9.76 1.56
C TYR A 284 7.31 10.73 2.14
N ARG A 285 7.76 11.63 3.00
CA ARG A 285 6.92 12.68 3.56
C ARG A 285 7.14 13.98 2.82
N TYR A 286 6.04 14.57 2.38
CA TYR A 286 6.00 15.85 1.68
C TYR A 286 5.17 16.84 2.48
N ASP A 287 5.80 17.93 2.95
CA ASP A 287 5.12 19.03 3.61
C ASP A 287 4.58 20.00 2.54
N MET A 288 3.65 19.48 1.70
CA MET A 288 2.99 20.23 0.63
C MET A 288 1.52 19.84 0.54
N SER A 289 0.73 20.62 -0.19
CA SER A 289 -0.68 20.34 -0.40
C SER A 289 -0.92 19.15 -1.34
N THR A 290 -2.10 18.55 -1.30
CA THR A 290 -2.49 17.44 -2.17
C THR A 290 -2.42 17.83 -3.64
N SER A 291 -2.91 19.01 -3.96
CA SER A 291 -2.90 19.52 -5.33
C SER A 291 -1.51 19.89 -5.84
N GLU A 292 -0.60 20.37 -4.98
CA GLU A 292 0.82 20.56 -5.34
C GLU A 292 1.48 19.23 -5.63
N PHE A 293 1.29 18.24 -4.76
CA PHE A 293 1.84 16.89 -4.96
C PHE A 293 1.36 16.29 -6.28
N LEU A 294 0.04 16.30 -6.51
CA LEU A 294 -0.54 15.79 -7.75
C LEU A 294 0.01 16.51 -8.98
N TYR A 295 0.08 17.84 -8.97
CA TYR A 295 0.66 18.61 -10.07
C TYR A 295 2.10 18.17 -10.37
N ARG A 296 2.92 17.98 -9.34
CA ARG A 296 4.31 17.56 -9.51
C ARG A 296 4.42 16.15 -10.06
N VAL A 297 3.59 15.22 -9.58
CA VAL A 297 3.51 13.87 -10.14
C VAL A 297 3.22 13.91 -11.63
N LEU A 298 2.29 14.77 -12.06
CA LEU A 298 1.84 14.83 -13.46
C LEU A 298 2.76 15.64 -14.37
N ALA A 299 3.47 16.66 -13.86
CA ALA A 299 4.16 17.65 -14.67
C ALA A 299 5.69 17.66 -14.53
N ASP A 300 6.22 17.16 -13.41
CA ASP A 300 7.65 17.26 -13.07
C ASP A 300 8.35 15.92 -13.24
N ALA A 301 9.12 15.77 -14.31
CA ALA A 301 9.89 14.55 -14.58
C ALA A 301 10.98 14.27 -13.53
N ASP A 302 11.43 15.31 -12.83
CA ASP A 302 12.45 15.23 -11.79
C ASP A 302 11.85 15.01 -10.39
N PHE A 303 10.53 14.91 -10.27
CA PHE A 303 9.85 14.62 -9.00
C PHE A 303 9.97 13.13 -8.66
N LEU A 304 11.17 12.72 -8.29
CA LEU A 304 11.50 11.34 -7.98
C LEU A 304 11.06 10.94 -6.55
N PRO A 305 10.60 9.68 -6.36
CA PRO A 305 10.43 8.64 -7.39
C PRO A 305 9.11 8.72 -8.14
N PHE A 306 8.18 9.63 -7.82
CA PHE A 306 6.77 9.60 -8.20
C PHE A 306 6.41 10.35 -9.50
N GLY A 307 7.29 11.17 -10.06
CA GLY A 307 7.00 11.93 -11.28
C GLY A 307 6.73 11.04 -12.49
N ILE A 308 5.46 10.92 -12.92
CA ILE A 308 5.08 10.12 -14.09
C ILE A 308 5.36 10.84 -15.41
N ALA A 309 5.55 12.16 -15.39
CA ALA A 309 5.91 12.95 -16.57
C ALA A 309 7.16 12.42 -17.29
N ARG A 310 8.07 11.77 -16.56
CA ARG A 310 9.28 11.12 -17.13
C ARG A 310 8.99 9.99 -18.12
N TYR A 311 7.78 9.43 -18.07
CA TYR A 311 7.37 8.35 -19.00
C TYR A 311 6.73 8.90 -20.28
N GLY A 312 6.67 10.22 -20.44
CA GLY A 312 6.08 10.86 -21.62
C GLY A 312 4.56 10.75 -21.69
N LEU A 313 3.91 10.41 -20.59
CA LEU A 313 2.45 10.36 -20.50
C LEU A 313 1.92 11.79 -20.50
N GLY A 314 1.00 12.08 -21.41
CA GLY A 314 0.28 13.36 -21.44
C GLY A 314 -0.59 13.51 -20.19
N ALA A 315 -0.66 14.71 -19.64
CA ALA A 315 -1.54 14.97 -18.53
C ALA A 315 -3.00 15.03 -19.02
N THR A 316 -3.77 14.01 -18.70
CA THR A 316 -5.20 13.86 -19.03
C THR A 316 -5.97 13.51 -17.77
N PHE A 317 -7.30 13.55 -17.83
CA PHE A 317 -8.16 13.01 -16.78
C PHE A 317 -9.29 12.19 -17.38
N LEU A 318 -9.53 11.01 -16.82
CA LEU A 318 -10.63 10.12 -17.14
C LEU A 318 -11.51 9.94 -15.89
N PRO A 319 -12.78 10.35 -15.91
CA PRO A 319 -13.70 10.14 -14.80
C PRO A 319 -13.90 8.67 -14.50
N GLY A 320 -13.96 8.30 -13.21
CA GLY A 320 -14.25 6.93 -12.78
C GLY A 320 -15.67 6.52 -13.16
N SER A 321 -15.84 5.28 -13.61
CA SER A 321 -17.16 4.71 -13.90
C SER A 321 -17.99 4.61 -12.61
N GLY A 322 -19.26 5.07 -12.66
CA GLY A 322 -20.19 5.09 -11.52
C GLY A 322 -20.35 6.45 -10.84
N GLY A 323 -19.68 7.50 -11.34
CA GLY A 323 -19.94 8.88 -10.96
C GLY A 323 -21.16 9.47 -11.69
N PRO A 324 -21.53 10.74 -11.42
CA PRO A 324 -22.66 11.44 -12.05
C PRO A 324 -22.54 11.59 -13.58
N PHE A 325 -21.60 10.92 -14.20
CA PHE A 325 -21.25 10.94 -15.62
C PHE A 325 -21.82 9.78 -16.45
N ASP A 326 -22.52 8.83 -15.82
CA ASP A 326 -23.20 7.75 -16.55
C ASP A 326 -24.30 8.27 -17.47
N GLY A 327 -23.93 9.02 -18.49
CA GLY A 327 -24.85 9.56 -19.47
C GLY A 327 -24.32 10.67 -20.38
N ARG A 328 -23.15 11.22 -20.11
CA ARG A 328 -22.50 12.13 -21.08
C ARG A 328 -21.61 11.32 -22.00
N LYS A 329 -22.04 11.16 -23.26
CA LYS A 329 -21.18 10.66 -24.33
C LYS A 329 -19.98 11.62 -24.47
N LEU A 330 -18.78 11.05 -24.37
CA LEU A 330 -17.54 11.67 -24.83
C LEU A 330 -17.61 11.91 -26.35
#